data_66c08c79a71e357d6f9712ebd78b58af
#
_entry.id   66c08c79a71e357d6f9712ebd78b58af
#
_cell.length_a   1.000
_cell.length_b   1.000
_cell.length_c   1.000
_cell.angle_alpha   90.00
_cell.angle_beta   90.00
_cell.angle_gamma   90.00
#
_symmetry.space_group_name_H-M   'P 1'
#
loop_
_entity.id
_entity.type
_entity.pdbx_description
1 polymer ?
#
loop_
_entity_poly.entity_id
_entity_poly.type
_entity_poly.pdbx_seq_one_letter_code
_entity_poly.pdbx_strand_id
1 'polypeptide(L)'
;MTKLTLTPRQRLYQIIFGTSTRLGQWFDIALIIAIVSSEIILIISSVASIESQYSHLLVIAEWSFTILFTIEYILRLYCSPRPLAYMRSFYGVIDLMAILPAYIAFLIPGSNYLLIIRLIRVLRIFRILKLARFLRDSNILLRSLRHAQRKIFVFFSSVLILVTVFGSLMFIIEGPENGFTSIPKSIYWAIVTITTVGYGDIVPHTVMGKALASLTMLLGYSILAVPTGIITAELNQEMKTHRDLIRCPNCATSGHEIEAEYCNKCGTKLPETL
;
A
#
# COMPACT_ATOMS: atom_id res chain seq x y z
N MET A 1 -39.71 7.93 20.85
CA MET A 1 -38.57 7.54 19.98
C MET A 1 -39.11 7.22 18.59
N THR A 2 -39.21 8.20 17.73
CA THR A 2 -39.63 8.05 16.34
C THR A 2 -38.56 7.31 15.56
N LYS A 3 -38.84 6.07 15.15
CA LYS A 3 -37.99 5.36 14.17
C LYS A 3 -38.01 6.16 12.88
N LEU A 4 -36.97 6.97 12.64
CA LEU A 4 -36.74 7.58 11.34
C LEU A 4 -36.59 6.44 10.32
N THR A 5 -37.59 6.30 9.46
CA THR A 5 -37.55 5.37 8.34
C THR A 5 -36.53 5.86 7.35
N LEU A 6 -35.35 5.25 7.38
CA LEU A 6 -34.26 5.55 6.44
C LEU A 6 -34.75 5.30 5.00
N THR A 7 -34.51 6.24 4.12
CA THR A 7 -34.79 6.05 2.69
C THR A 7 -33.93 4.90 2.13
N PRO A 8 -34.34 4.19 1.07
CA PRO A 8 -33.57 3.10 0.47
C PRO A 8 -32.13 3.52 0.12
N ARG A 9 -31.94 4.75 -0.35
CA ARG A 9 -30.62 5.35 -0.64
C ARG A 9 -29.75 5.49 0.62
N GLN A 10 -30.34 5.89 1.74
CA GLN A 10 -29.62 6.01 3.02
C GLN A 10 -29.25 4.64 3.61
N ARG A 11 -30.11 3.63 3.45
CA ARG A 11 -29.78 2.24 3.84
C ARG A 11 -28.62 1.69 3.02
N LEU A 12 -28.65 1.87 1.70
CA LEU A 12 -27.55 1.49 0.81
C LEU A 12 -26.25 2.22 1.15
N TYR A 13 -26.34 3.52 1.46
CA TYR A 13 -25.18 4.30 1.91
C TYR A 13 -24.55 3.70 3.17
N GLN A 14 -25.36 3.32 4.17
CA GLN A 14 -24.87 2.69 5.40
C GLN A 14 -24.23 1.31 5.16
N ILE A 15 -24.69 0.56 4.16
CA ILE A 15 -24.10 -0.74 3.81
C ILE A 15 -22.78 -0.56 3.06
N ILE A 16 -22.72 0.38 2.11
CA ILE A 16 -21.57 0.54 1.18
C ILE A 16 -20.44 1.37 1.79
N PHE A 17 -20.76 2.33 2.67
CA PHE A 17 -19.78 3.24 3.27
C PHE A 17 -19.62 3.07 4.79
N GLY A 18 -20.53 2.31 5.43
CA GLY A 18 -20.52 2.11 6.88
C GLY A 18 -20.05 0.72 7.26
N THR A 19 -19.11 0.62 8.20
CA THR A 19 -18.58 -0.64 8.75
C THR A 19 -19.33 -1.10 10.00
N SER A 20 -20.29 -0.31 10.50
CA SER A 20 -20.99 -0.56 11.78
C SER A 20 -22.10 -1.59 11.69
N THR A 21 -22.57 -1.94 10.49
CA THR A 21 -23.69 -2.90 10.30
C THR A 21 -23.15 -4.27 9.87
N ARG A 22 -23.81 -5.36 10.34
CA ARG A 22 -23.44 -6.72 9.90
C ARG A 22 -23.49 -6.88 8.37
N LEU A 23 -24.46 -6.26 7.71
CA LEU A 23 -24.56 -6.27 6.24
C LEU A 23 -23.40 -5.53 5.57
N GLY A 24 -22.95 -4.40 6.13
CA GLY A 24 -21.77 -3.69 5.65
C GLY A 24 -20.49 -4.52 5.78
N GLN A 25 -20.29 -5.19 6.91
CA GLN A 25 -19.13 -6.07 7.11
C GLN A 25 -19.12 -7.23 6.10
N TRP A 26 -20.25 -7.87 5.85
CA TRP A 26 -20.36 -8.91 4.83
C TRP A 26 -20.11 -8.39 3.40
N PHE A 27 -20.58 -7.19 3.09
CA PHE A 27 -20.31 -6.53 1.83
C PHE A 27 -18.81 -6.26 1.65
N ASP A 28 -18.14 -5.77 2.69
CA ASP A 28 -16.71 -5.50 2.67
C ASP A 28 -15.90 -6.79 2.49
N ILE A 29 -16.24 -7.86 3.23
CA ILE A 29 -15.58 -9.18 3.09
C ILE A 29 -15.78 -9.74 1.68
N ALA A 30 -17.00 -9.69 1.14
CA ALA A 30 -17.29 -10.15 -0.22
C ALA A 30 -16.50 -9.35 -1.27
N LEU A 31 -16.36 -8.03 -1.07
CA LEU A 31 -15.60 -7.18 -1.96
C LEU A 31 -14.08 -7.49 -1.88
N ILE A 32 -13.54 -7.71 -0.68
CA ILE A 32 -12.14 -8.13 -0.50
C ILE A 32 -11.89 -9.45 -1.23
N ILE A 33 -12.76 -10.45 -1.04
CA ILE A 33 -12.64 -11.74 -1.72
C ILE A 33 -12.71 -11.56 -3.24
N ALA A 34 -13.61 -10.72 -3.74
CA ALA A 34 -13.72 -10.46 -5.18
C ALA A 34 -12.46 -9.78 -5.74
N ILE A 35 -11.89 -8.80 -5.02
CA ILE A 35 -10.63 -8.14 -5.42
C ILE A 35 -9.49 -9.16 -5.47
N VAL A 36 -9.26 -9.91 -4.40
CA VAL A 36 -8.18 -10.90 -4.32
C VAL A 36 -8.36 -11.98 -5.41
N SER A 37 -9.58 -12.49 -5.60
CA SER A 37 -9.86 -13.48 -6.65
C SER A 37 -9.60 -12.92 -8.06
N SER A 38 -9.94 -11.65 -8.32
CA SER A 38 -9.65 -11.00 -9.60
C SER A 38 -8.14 -10.85 -9.87
N GLU A 39 -7.34 -10.58 -8.82
CA GLU A 39 -5.89 -10.51 -8.93
C GLU A 39 -5.27 -11.89 -9.16
N ILE A 40 -5.76 -12.92 -8.48
CA ILE A 40 -5.32 -14.31 -8.71
C ILE A 40 -5.58 -14.71 -10.16
N ILE A 41 -6.75 -14.41 -10.72
CA ILE A 41 -7.06 -14.70 -12.12
C ILE A 41 -6.15 -13.92 -13.07
N LEU A 42 -5.85 -12.66 -12.79
CA LEU A 42 -4.91 -11.86 -13.56
C LEU A 42 -3.51 -12.48 -13.55
N ILE A 43 -3.03 -12.94 -12.39
CA ILE A 43 -1.73 -13.63 -12.26
C ILE A 43 -1.73 -14.93 -13.05
N ILE A 44 -2.78 -15.75 -12.92
CA ILE A 44 -2.92 -17.01 -13.65
C ILE A 44 -2.95 -16.76 -15.17
N SER A 45 -3.66 -15.72 -15.62
CA SER A 45 -3.76 -15.36 -17.04
C SER A 45 -2.44 -14.84 -17.63
N SER A 46 -1.46 -14.49 -16.79
CA SER A 46 -0.13 -14.11 -17.27
C SER A 46 0.76 -15.29 -17.67
N VAL A 47 0.38 -16.51 -17.29
CA VAL A 47 1.11 -17.75 -17.62
C VAL A 47 0.69 -18.23 -19.01
N ALA A 48 1.57 -18.16 -19.98
CA ALA A 48 1.27 -18.46 -21.40
C ALA A 48 0.67 -19.84 -21.64
N SER A 49 1.10 -20.87 -20.90
CA SER A 49 0.55 -22.23 -21.01
C SER A 49 -0.91 -22.31 -20.56
N ILE A 50 -1.28 -21.57 -19.53
CA ILE A 50 -2.66 -21.54 -19.00
C ILE A 50 -3.53 -20.65 -19.88
N GLU A 51 -3.02 -19.48 -20.31
CA GLU A 51 -3.73 -18.58 -21.22
C GLU A 51 -4.10 -19.30 -22.52
N SER A 52 -3.20 -20.09 -23.10
CA SER A 52 -3.49 -20.85 -24.34
C SER A 52 -4.56 -21.93 -24.16
N GLN A 53 -4.60 -22.60 -23.01
CA GLN A 53 -5.54 -23.68 -22.75
C GLN A 53 -6.92 -23.21 -22.27
N TYR A 54 -6.98 -22.14 -21.46
CA TYR A 54 -8.20 -21.69 -20.78
C TYR A 54 -8.59 -20.25 -21.13
N SER A 55 -8.17 -19.73 -22.30
CA SER A 55 -8.38 -18.35 -22.72
C SER A 55 -9.83 -17.88 -22.57
N HIS A 56 -10.79 -18.70 -23.01
CA HIS A 56 -12.22 -18.38 -22.97
C HIS A 56 -12.74 -18.23 -21.52
N LEU A 57 -12.36 -19.15 -20.64
CA LEU A 57 -12.77 -19.10 -19.23
C LEU A 57 -12.15 -17.90 -18.51
N LEU A 58 -10.88 -17.60 -18.76
CA LEU A 58 -10.20 -16.46 -18.19
C LEU A 58 -10.83 -15.13 -18.62
N VAL A 59 -11.18 -15.00 -19.90
CA VAL A 59 -11.87 -13.82 -20.42
C VAL A 59 -13.26 -13.64 -19.77
N ILE A 60 -14.03 -14.72 -19.64
CA ILE A 60 -15.34 -14.66 -18.97
C ILE A 60 -15.17 -14.23 -17.50
N ALA A 61 -14.21 -14.82 -16.78
CA ALA A 61 -13.95 -14.49 -15.40
C ALA A 61 -13.53 -13.01 -15.25
N GLU A 62 -12.62 -12.53 -16.08
CA GLU A 62 -12.18 -11.12 -16.08
C GLU A 62 -13.33 -10.14 -16.33
N TRP A 63 -14.22 -10.44 -17.31
CA TRP A 63 -15.37 -9.61 -17.57
C TRP A 63 -16.39 -9.67 -16.44
N SER A 64 -16.59 -10.83 -15.81
CA SER A 64 -17.45 -10.96 -14.64
C SER A 64 -17.03 -10.05 -13.50
N PHE A 65 -15.74 -10.02 -13.17
CA PHE A 65 -15.20 -9.09 -12.16
C PHE A 65 -15.28 -7.63 -12.62
N THR A 66 -15.03 -7.34 -13.88
CA THR A 66 -15.15 -5.97 -14.41
C THR A 66 -16.58 -5.45 -14.27
N ILE A 67 -17.57 -6.26 -14.63
CA ILE A 67 -19.00 -5.92 -14.47
C ILE A 67 -19.35 -5.74 -12.99
N LEU A 68 -18.91 -6.66 -12.13
CA LEU A 68 -19.11 -6.58 -10.68
C LEU A 68 -18.60 -5.25 -10.11
N PHE A 69 -17.35 -4.89 -10.43
CA PHE A 69 -16.75 -3.63 -9.97
C PHE A 69 -17.38 -2.39 -10.61
N THR A 70 -17.90 -2.51 -11.82
CA THR A 70 -18.64 -1.43 -12.46
C THR A 70 -19.98 -1.18 -11.74
N ILE A 71 -20.71 -2.23 -11.42
CA ILE A 71 -21.95 -2.13 -10.64
C ILE A 71 -21.65 -1.52 -9.27
N GLU A 72 -20.61 -1.97 -8.59
CA GLU A 72 -20.18 -1.45 -7.30
C GLU A 72 -19.84 0.05 -7.38
N TYR A 73 -19.12 0.47 -8.40
CA TYR A 73 -18.79 1.89 -8.62
C TYR A 73 -20.03 2.75 -8.87
N ILE A 74 -20.95 2.27 -9.71
CA ILE A 74 -22.21 2.96 -9.99
C ILE A 74 -23.05 3.09 -8.71
N LEU A 75 -23.16 2.02 -7.91
CA LEU A 75 -23.86 2.05 -6.63
C LEU A 75 -23.27 3.06 -5.66
N ARG A 76 -21.94 3.18 -5.60
CA ARG A 76 -21.26 4.19 -4.81
C ARG A 76 -21.56 5.60 -5.25
N LEU A 77 -21.54 5.85 -6.56
CA LEU A 77 -21.91 7.15 -7.12
C LEU A 77 -23.38 7.50 -6.81
N TYR A 78 -24.26 6.54 -6.95
CA TYR A 78 -25.71 6.73 -6.66
C TYR A 78 -25.96 7.04 -5.19
N CYS A 79 -25.29 6.34 -4.28
CA CYS A 79 -25.46 6.50 -2.83
C CYS A 79 -24.78 7.76 -2.30
N SER A 80 -23.69 8.22 -2.94
CA SER A 80 -22.93 9.37 -2.48
C SER A 80 -23.77 10.65 -2.46
N PRO A 81 -23.73 11.47 -1.38
CA PRO A 81 -24.38 12.77 -1.31
C PRO A 81 -23.87 13.75 -2.38
N ARG A 82 -22.59 13.64 -2.76
CA ARG A 82 -21.91 14.47 -3.76
C ARG A 82 -21.14 13.59 -4.74
N PRO A 83 -21.80 13.05 -5.80
CA PRO A 83 -21.18 12.08 -6.69
C PRO A 83 -19.95 12.61 -7.42
N LEU A 84 -19.95 13.87 -7.87
CA LEU A 84 -18.78 14.50 -8.52
C LEU A 84 -17.58 14.66 -7.57
N ALA A 85 -17.84 14.97 -6.31
CA ALA A 85 -16.79 15.03 -5.30
C ALA A 85 -16.21 13.64 -5.00
N TYR A 86 -17.06 12.60 -5.01
CA TYR A 86 -16.60 11.22 -4.87
C TYR A 86 -15.74 10.78 -6.06
N MET A 87 -16.15 11.06 -7.30
CA MET A 87 -15.37 10.74 -8.50
C MET A 87 -13.95 11.34 -8.46
N ARG A 88 -13.82 12.57 -7.96
CA ARG A 88 -12.53 13.26 -7.81
C ARG A 88 -11.77 12.88 -6.54
N SER A 89 -12.38 12.13 -5.64
CA SER A 89 -11.71 11.66 -4.42
C SER A 89 -10.69 10.56 -4.75
N PHE A 90 -9.71 10.38 -3.88
CA PHE A 90 -8.70 9.33 -4.00
C PHE A 90 -9.33 7.94 -4.23
N TYR A 91 -10.36 7.59 -3.46
CA TYR A 91 -11.03 6.30 -3.61
C TYR A 91 -11.89 6.19 -4.88
N GLY A 92 -12.53 7.27 -5.29
CA GLY A 92 -13.31 7.30 -6.54
C GLY A 92 -12.44 7.16 -7.78
N VAL A 93 -11.24 7.77 -7.78
CA VAL A 93 -10.26 7.60 -8.85
C VAL A 93 -9.74 6.16 -8.90
N ILE A 94 -9.44 5.55 -7.75
CA ILE A 94 -9.02 4.14 -7.69
C ILE A 94 -10.11 3.23 -8.26
N ASP A 95 -11.37 3.43 -7.89
CA ASP A 95 -12.48 2.63 -8.41
C ASP A 95 -12.60 2.76 -9.93
N LEU A 96 -12.46 3.97 -10.47
CA LEU A 96 -12.46 4.22 -11.91
C LEU A 96 -11.27 3.54 -12.59
N MET A 97 -10.05 3.68 -12.05
CA MET A 97 -8.85 3.03 -12.58
C MET A 97 -8.94 1.51 -12.57
N ALA A 98 -9.68 0.92 -11.63
CA ALA A 98 -9.87 -0.52 -11.55
C ALA A 98 -10.70 -1.11 -12.71
N ILE A 99 -11.59 -0.32 -13.31
CA ILE A 99 -12.49 -0.75 -14.38
C ILE A 99 -12.10 -0.22 -15.75
N LEU A 100 -11.54 0.99 -15.83
CA LEU A 100 -11.22 1.72 -17.06
C LEU A 100 -10.36 0.91 -18.06
N PRO A 101 -9.27 0.22 -17.64
CA PRO A 101 -8.41 -0.52 -18.56
C PRO A 101 -9.16 -1.59 -19.36
N ALA A 102 -10.17 -2.25 -18.77
CA ALA A 102 -10.92 -3.28 -19.48
C ALA A 102 -11.78 -2.69 -20.61
N TYR A 103 -12.39 -1.52 -20.38
CA TYR A 103 -13.19 -0.84 -21.39
C TYR A 103 -12.33 -0.22 -22.49
N ILE A 104 -11.18 0.37 -22.14
CA ILE A 104 -10.22 0.91 -23.11
C ILE A 104 -9.70 -0.23 -24.01
N ALA A 105 -9.32 -1.37 -23.44
CA ALA A 105 -8.87 -2.52 -24.23
C ALA A 105 -9.94 -3.05 -25.19
N PHE A 106 -11.22 -2.93 -24.85
CA PHE A 106 -12.35 -3.31 -25.71
C PHE A 106 -12.57 -2.31 -26.86
N LEU A 107 -12.33 -1.00 -26.61
CA LEU A 107 -12.57 0.08 -27.58
C LEU A 107 -11.46 0.23 -28.61
N ILE A 108 -10.26 -0.33 -28.38
CA ILE A 108 -9.11 -0.24 -29.30
C ILE A 108 -8.99 -1.57 -30.08
N PRO A 109 -9.68 -1.74 -31.21
CA PRO A 109 -9.49 -2.91 -32.06
C PRO A 109 -8.28 -2.70 -32.96
N GLY A 110 -7.38 -3.68 -33.05
CA GLY A 110 -6.35 -3.68 -34.08
C GLY A 110 -5.04 -4.36 -33.70
N SER A 111 -4.51 -5.14 -34.62
CA SER A 111 -3.24 -5.88 -34.49
C SER A 111 -2.00 -4.99 -34.31
N ASN A 112 -2.05 -3.71 -34.76
CA ASN A 112 -0.91 -2.79 -34.71
C ASN A 112 -0.62 -2.24 -33.30
N TYR A 113 -1.50 -2.47 -32.32
CA TYR A 113 -1.37 -1.95 -30.95
C TYR A 113 -1.21 -3.05 -29.90
N LEU A 114 -0.71 -4.22 -30.27
CA LEU A 114 -0.55 -5.37 -29.35
C LEU A 114 0.19 -5.04 -28.05
N LEU A 115 1.21 -4.19 -28.13
CA LEU A 115 1.96 -3.75 -26.94
C LEU A 115 1.08 -2.87 -26.01
N ILE A 116 0.29 -1.96 -26.60
CA ILE A 116 -0.60 -1.07 -25.83
C ILE A 116 -1.70 -1.90 -25.16
N ILE A 117 -2.30 -2.84 -25.88
CA ILE A 117 -3.34 -3.74 -25.33
C ILE A 117 -2.76 -4.57 -24.18
N ARG A 118 -1.51 -5.05 -24.32
CA ARG A 118 -0.81 -5.79 -23.24
C ARG A 118 -0.57 -4.92 -22.02
N LEU A 119 -0.08 -3.68 -22.21
CA LEU A 119 0.11 -2.71 -21.13
C LEU A 119 -1.21 -2.37 -20.41
N ILE A 120 -2.28 -2.11 -21.17
CA ILE A 120 -3.61 -1.84 -20.60
C ILE A 120 -4.11 -3.03 -19.79
N ARG A 121 -3.84 -4.27 -20.23
CA ARG A 121 -4.19 -5.48 -19.46
C ARG A 121 -3.47 -5.50 -18.11
N VAL A 122 -2.16 -5.18 -18.08
CA VAL A 122 -1.37 -5.13 -16.84
C VAL A 122 -1.88 -4.04 -15.89
N LEU A 123 -2.40 -2.92 -16.39
CA LEU A 123 -2.96 -1.86 -15.54
C LEU A 123 -4.16 -2.32 -14.70
N ARG A 124 -4.77 -3.46 -15.01
CA ARG A 124 -5.85 -4.06 -14.18
C ARG A 124 -5.36 -4.41 -12.77
N ILE A 125 -4.05 -4.60 -12.56
CA ILE A 125 -3.45 -4.81 -11.22
C ILE A 125 -3.79 -3.67 -10.24
N PHE A 126 -4.11 -2.47 -10.72
CA PHE A 126 -4.53 -1.38 -9.85
C PHE A 126 -5.85 -1.62 -9.11
N ARG A 127 -6.58 -2.72 -9.44
CA ARG A 127 -7.73 -3.16 -8.66
C ARG A 127 -7.37 -3.45 -7.20
N ILE A 128 -6.14 -3.92 -6.93
CA ILE A 128 -5.64 -4.17 -5.58
C ILE A 128 -5.65 -2.90 -4.72
N LEU A 129 -5.49 -1.71 -5.34
CA LEU A 129 -5.55 -0.43 -4.62
C LEU A 129 -6.92 -0.18 -3.98
N LYS A 130 -7.97 -0.88 -4.42
CA LYS A 130 -9.30 -0.84 -3.77
C LYS A 130 -9.23 -1.32 -2.33
N LEU A 131 -8.25 -2.17 -1.97
CA LEU A 131 -8.01 -2.61 -0.60
C LEU A 131 -7.57 -1.47 0.32
N ALA A 132 -7.02 -0.37 -0.23
CA ALA A 132 -6.57 0.78 0.57
C ALA A 132 -7.69 1.40 1.44
N ARG A 133 -8.96 1.23 1.05
CA ARG A 133 -10.10 1.71 1.84
C ARG A 133 -10.30 0.93 3.14
N PHE A 134 -9.94 -0.37 3.16
CA PHE A 134 -10.07 -1.23 4.33
C PHE A 134 -8.93 -1.01 5.34
N LEU A 135 -7.86 -0.32 4.90
CA LEU A 135 -6.76 0.10 5.77
C LEU A 135 -7.08 1.39 6.56
N ARG A 136 -8.35 1.80 6.57
CA ARG A 136 -8.80 3.08 7.16
C ARG A 136 -8.57 3.19 8.67
N ASP A 137 -8.53 2.06 9.38
CA ASP A 137 -8.26 2.01 10.82
C ASP A 137 -6.77 2.22 11.16
N SER A 138 -5.90 2.26 10.14
CA SER A 138 -4.48 2.61 10.32
C SER A 138 -4.22 4.12 10.31
N ASN A 139 -5.20 4.96 10.73
CA ASN A 139 -4.99 6.41 10.86
C ASN A 139 -3.79 6.75 11.75
N ILE A 140 -3.54 5.93 12.77
CA ILE A 140 -2.38 6.09 13.66
C ILE A 140 -1.08 5.91 12.87
N LEU A 141 -0.96 4.82 12.08
CA LEU A 141 0.22 4.56 11.25
C LEU A 141 0.45 5.67 10.22
N LEU A 142 -0.61 6.09 9.50
CA LEU A 142 -0.50 7.16 8.51
C LEU A 142 -0.13 8.50 9.12
N ARG A 143 -0.65 8.83 10.30
CA ARG A 143 -0.26 10.02 11.05
C ARG A 143 1.20 9.95 11.48
N SER A 144 1.61 8.83 12.09
CA SER A 144 3.00 8.59 12.49
C SER A 144 3.96 8.72 11.32
N LEU A 145 3.63 8.15 10.14
CA LEU A 145 4.45 8.29 8.93
C LEU A 145 4.51 9.75 8.43
N ARG A 146 3.39 10.50 8.51
CA ARG A 146 3.40 11.93 8.18
C ARG A 146 4.26 12.74 9.13
N HIS A 147 4.23 12.44 10.42
CA HIS A 147 5.10 13.08 11.41
C HIS A 147 6.57 12.71 11.18
N ALA A 148 6.83 11.45 10.80
CA ALA A 148 8.18 10.95 10.50
C ALA A 148 8.71 11.38 9.12
N GLN A 149 7.90 11.93 8.21
CA GLN A 149 8.27 12.14 6.79
C GLN A 149 9.60 12.88 6.60
N ARG A 150 9.87 13.90 7.42
CA ARG A 150 11.13 14.67 7.34
C ARG A 150 12.32 13.82 7.74
N LYS A 151 12.18 13.03 8.80
CA LYS A 151 13.24 12.12 9.29
C LYS A 151 13.51 11.02 8.27
N ILE A 152 12.43 10.46 7.70
CA ILE A 152 12.49 9.43 6.65
C ILE A 152 13.18 10.00 5.40
N PHE A 153 12.80 11.21 4.96
CA PHE A 153 13.42 11.86 3.80
C PHE A 153 14.92 12.08 3.99
N VAL A 154 15.34 12.60 5.15
CA VAL A 154 16.76 12.79 5.47
C VAL A 154 17.50 11.47 5.47
N PHE A 155 16.91 10.42 6.05
CA PHE A 155 17.47 9.08 6.06
C PHE A 155 17.66 8.54 4.63
N PHE A 156 16.63 8.54 3.79
CA PHE A 156 16.74 8.04 2.42
C PHE A 156 17.72 8.86 1.58
N SER A 157 17.78 10.18 1.76
CA SER A 157 18.77 11.03 1.10
C SER A 157 20.19 10.67 1.50
N SER A 158 20.42 10.38 2.79
CA SER A 158 21.72 9.95 3.28
C SER A 158 22.12 8.59 2.69
N VAL A 159 21.20 7.65 2.62
CA VAL A 159 21.44 6.34 1.99
C VAL A 159 21.75 6.50 0.49
N LEU A 160 21.02 7.37 -0.22
CA LEU A 160 21.27 7.63 -1.65
C LEU A 160 22.66 8.20 -1.89
N ILE A 161 23.10 9.15 -1.06
CA ILE A 161 24.46 9.69 -1.12
C ILE A 161 25.47 8.56 -0.88
N LEU A 162 25.24 7.75 0.14
CA LEU A 162 26.16 6.68 0.53
C LEU A 162 26.30 5.62 -0.56
N VAL A 163 25.19 5.13 -1.16
CA VAL A 163 25.25 4.16 -2.27
C VAL A 163 25.91 4.75 -3.51
N THR A 164 25.72 6.06 -3.75
CA THR A 164 26.38 6.75 -4.86
C THR A 164 27.89 6.82 -4.65
N VAL A 165 28.34 7.15 -3.44
CA VAL A 165 29.76 7.22 -3.10
C VAL A 165 30.40 5.83 -3.18
N PHE A 166 29.84 4.82 -2.52
CA PHE A 166 30.38 3.45 -2.54
C PHE A 166 30.32 2.83 -3.93
N GLY A 167 29.23 3.05 -4.69
CA GLY A 167 29.12 2.61 -6.07
C GLY A 167 30.18 3.25 -6.97
N SER A 168 30.43 4.56 -6.84
CA SER A 168 31.46 5.25 -7.61
C SER A 168 32.87 4.78 -7.25
N LEU A 169 33.15 4.56 -5.96
CA LEU A 169 34.43 4.00 -5.52
C LEU A 169 34.65 2.59 -6.07
N MET A 170 33.61 1.75 -6.05
CA MET A 170 33.65 0.39 -6.57
C MET A 170 33.90 0.38 -8.09
N PHE A 171 33.29 1.31 -8.84
CA PHE A 171 33.56 1.49 -10.27
C PHE A 171 35.04 1.78 -10.56
N ILE A 172 35.67 2.63 -9.74
CA ILE A 172 37.10 2.99 -9.91
C ILE A 172 38.00 1.82 -9.54
N ILE A 173 37.71 1.09 -8.46
CA ILE A 173 38.54 0.03 -7.92
C ILE A 173 38.49 -1.25 -8.78
N GLU A 174 37.25 -1.69 -9.14
CA GLU A 174 37.05 -2.94 -9.86
C GLU A 174 37.08 -2.75 -11.38
N GLY A 175 36.52 -1.66 -11.88
CA GLY A 175 36.49 -1.34 -13.29
C GLY A 175 35.59 -2.27 -14.15
N PRO A 176 35.56 -2.01 -15.48
CA PRO A 176 34.73 -2.77 -16.41
C PRO A 176 35.12 -4.25 -16.53
N GLU A 177 36.38 -4.61 -16.30
CA GLU A 177 36.91 -5.97 -16.40
C GLU A 177 36.27 -6.93 -15.38
N ASN A 178 35.90 -6.41 -14.20
CA ASN A 178 35.27 -7.16 -13.14
C ASN A 178 33.74 -6.96 -13.10
N GLY A 179 33.14 -6.49 -14.19
CA GLY A 179 31.69 -6.35 -14.31
C GLY A 179 31.12 -5.01 -13.89
N PHE A 180 31.91 -4.11 -13.30
CA PHE A 180 31.52 -2.75 -12.92
C PHE A 180 31.68 -1.78 -14.12
N THR A 181 30.85 -2.00 -15.15
CA THR A 181 31.01 -1.35 -16.47
C THR A 181 30.56 0.12 -16.49
N SER A 182 29.84 0.59 -15.48
CA SER A 182 29.38 1.99 -15.38
C SER A 182 29.05 2.35 -13.94
N ILE A 183 29.09 3.65 -13.62
CA ILE A 183 28.68 4.16 -12.28
C ILE A 183 27.25 3.74 -11.93
N PRO A 184 26.22 3.86 -12.78
CA PRO A 184 24.87 3.38 -12.46
C PRO A 184 24.82 1.90 -12.10
N LYS A 185 25.57 1.04 -12.81
CA LYS A 185 25.64 -0.39 -12.52
C LYS A 185 26.32 -0.68 -11.19
N SER A 186 27.34 0.10 -10.85
CA SER A 186 28.03 0.01 -9.55
C SER A 186 27.15 0.53 -8.41
N ILE A 187 26.34 1.57 -8.62
CA ILE A 187 25.32 2.03 -7.67
C ILE A 187 24.26 0.94 -7.46
N TYR A 188 23.80 0.27 -8.53
CA TYR A 188 22.90 -0.87 -8.41
C TYR A 188 23.51 -1.96 -7.51
N TRP A 189 24.77 -2.33 -7.71
CA TRP A 189 25.47 -3.27 -6.82
C TRP A 189 25.48 -2.78 -5.36
N ALA A 190 25.77 -1.50 -5.13
CA ALA A 190 25.79 -0.94 -3.78
C ALA A 190 24.41 -0.99 -3.12
N ILE A 191 23.33 -0.69 -3.87
CA ILE A 191 21.95 -0.81 -3.39
C ILE A 191 21.65 -2.26 -3.01
N VAL A 192 21.91 -3.21 -3.91
CA VAL A 192 21.65 -4.65 -3.70
C VAL A 192 22.41 -5.17 -2.49
N THR A 193 23.64 -4.68 -2.27
CA THR A 193 24.50 -5.07 -1.14
C THR A 193 24.00 -4.48 0.17
N ILE A 194 23.75 -3.16 0.23
CA ILE A 194 23.30 -2.45 1.44
C ILE A 194 21.91 -2.92 1.90
N THR A 195 21.03 -3.22 0.95
CA THR A 195 19.69 -3.76 1.26
C THR A 195 19.70 -5.24 1.63
N THR A 196 20.88 -5.88 1.67
CA THR A 196 21.06 -7.31 2.00
C THR A 196 20.38 -8.27 1.03
N VAL A 197 20.02 -7.85 -0.19
CA VAL A 197 19.45 -8.72 -1.24
C VAL A 197 20.50 -9.67 -1.80
N GLY A 198 21.66 -9.12 -2.24
CA GLY A 198 22.83 -9.91 -2.63
C GLY A 198 22.59 -10.87 -3.80
N TYR A 199 22.09 -10.40 -4.94
CA TYR A 199 21.88 -11.25 -6.13
C TYR A 199 23.13 -12.00 -6.59
N GLY A 200 24.33 -11.45 -6.37
CA GLY A 200 25.59 -12.07 -6.77
C GLY A 200 25.89 -11.99 -8.28
N ASP A 201 25.11 -11.23 -9.01
CA ASP A 201 25.28 -11.00 -10.45
C ASP A 201 26.50 -10.12 -10.77
N ILE A 202 26.93 -9.30 -9.81
CA ILE A 202 28.14 -8.50 -9.83
C ILE A 202 28.80 -8.61 -8.46
N VAL A 203 30.07 -8.99 -8.42
CA VAL A 203 30.82 -9.17 -7.17
C VAL A 203 32.24 -8.60 -7.31
N PRO A 204 32.83 -8.04 -6.24
CA PRO A 204 34.19 -7.55 -6.29
C PRO A 204 35.20 -8.71 -6.36
N HIS A 205 36.20 -8.58 -7.21
CA HIS A 205 37.27 -9.57 -7.41
C HIS A 205 38.57 -9.14 -6.75
N THR A 206 38.88 -7.84 -6.74
CA THR A 206 40.15 -7.30 -6.17
C THR A 206 40.11 -7.32 -4.64
N VAL A 207 41.31 -7.31 -4.01
CA VAL A 207 41.41 -7.25 -2.55
C VAL A 207 40.82 -5.96 -2.00
N MET A 208 41.08 -4.81 -2.68
CA MET A 208 40.53 -3.51 -2.29
C MET A 208 39.02 -3.45 -2.43
N GLY A 209 38.47 -3.99 -3.54
CA GLY A 209 37.03 -4.06 -3.75
C GLY A 209 36.34 -4.93 -2.68
N LYS A 210 36.92 -6.08 -2.33
CA LYS A 210 36.41 -6.94 -1.24
C LYS A 210 36.43 -6.24 0.11
N ALA A 211 37.50 -5.48 0.41
CA ALA A 211 37.58 -4.69 1.64
C ALA A 211 36.47 -3.60 1.68
N LEU A 212 36.32 -2.86 0.57
CA LEU A 212 35.24 -1.86 0.44
C LEU A 212 33.84 -2.50 0.55
N ALA A 213 33.63 -3.66 -0.07
CA ALA A 213 32.38 -4.41 0.03
C ALA A 213 32.06 -4.82 1.48
N SER A 214 33.07 -5.32 2.21
CA SER A 214 32.91 -5.68 3.62
C SER A 214 32.48 -4.49 4.47
N LEU A 215 33.12 -3.33 4.26
CA LEU A 215 32.72 -2.07 4.92
C LEU A 215 31.30 -1.66 4.56
N THR A 216 30.94 -1.75 3.28
CA THR A 216 29.58 -1.45 2.79
C THR A 216 28.54 -2.34 3.44
N MET A 217 28.80 -3.64 3.58
CA MET A 217 27.90 -4.61 4.21
C MET A 217 27.70 -4.32 5.70
N LEU A 218 28.77 -3.99 6.44
CA LEU A 218 28.67 -3.63 7.86
C LEU A 218 27.85 -2.36 8.08
N LEU A 219 28.06 -1.34 7.24
CA LEU A 219 27.27 -0.11 7.27
C LEU A 219 25.82 -0.38 6.89
N GLY A 220 25.57 -1.23 5.88
CA GLY A 220 24.23 -1.61 5.44
C GLY A 220 23.41 -2.23 6.57
N TYR A 221 24.00 -3.12 7.34
CA TYR A 221 23.33 -3.72 8.50
C TYR A 221 22.89 -2.66 9.53
N SER A 222 23.77 -1.71 9.83
CA SER A 222 23.47 -0.61 10.75
C SER A 222 22.38 0.34 10.22
N ILE A 223 22.37 0.58 8.92
CA ILE A 223 21.42 1.46 8.24
C ILE A 223 19.99 0.91 8.35
N LEU A 224 19.78 -0.39 8.26
CA LEU A 224 18.44 -1.00 8.33
C LEU A 224 17.73 -0.79 9.68
N ALA A 225 18.48 -0.59 10.76
CA ALA A 225 17.94 -0.34 12.08
C ALA A 225 17.29 1.05 12.22
N VAL A 226 17.74 2.04 11.46
CA VAL A 226 17.31 3.45 11.61
C VAL A 226 15.84 3.66 11.25
N PRO A 227 15.30 3.23 10.08
CA PRO A 227 13.89 3.40 9.75
C PRO A 227 12.97 2.72 10.75
N THR A 228 13.33 1.51 11.20
CA THR A 228 12.56 0.77 12.20
C THR A 228 12.49 1.54 13.51
N GLY A 229 13.63 2.09 13.96
CA GLY A 229 13.68 2.92 15.16
C GLY A 229 12.85 4.20 15.05
N ILE A 230 12.91 4.89 13.91
CA ILE A 230 12.11 6.10 13.65
C ILE A 230 10.62 5.79 13.69
N ILE A 231 10.18 4.75 12.97
CA ILE A 231 8.75 4.39 12.90
C ILE A 231 8.26 3.97 14.29
N THR A 232 9.02 3.16 15.02
CA THR A 232 8.66 2.70 16.37
C THR A 232 8.55 3.89 17.35
N ALA A 233 9.48 4.84 17.29
CA ALA A 233 9.46 6.03 18.15
C ALA A 233 8.22 6.90 17.88
N GLU A 234 7.88 7.15 16.61
CA GLU A 234 6.72 7.94 16.24
C GLU A 234 5.39 7.25 16.58
N LEU A 235 5.31 5.92 16.40
CA LEU A 235 4.14 5.14 16.81
C LEU A 235 3.92 5.24 18.33
N ASN A 236 4.98 5.06 19.11
CA ASN A 236 4.91 5.19 20.56
C ASN A 236 4.50 6.60 21.01
N GLN A 237 4.97 7.63 20.31
CA GLN A 237 4.61 9.01 20.62
C GLN A 237 3.13 9.29 20.30
N GLU A 238 2.63 8.83 19.15
CA GLU A 238 1.22 8.97 18.78
C GLU A 238 0.31 8.22 19.76
N MET A 239 0.67 7.02 20.16
CA MET A 239 -0.06 6.24 21.16
C MET A 239 -0.10 6.95 22.53
N LYS A 240 1.01 7.55 22.96
CA LYS A 240 1.05 8.35 24.20
C LYS A 240 0.13 9.56 24.11
N THR A 241 0.18 10.29 23.00
CA THR A 241 -0.70 11.46 22.81
C THR A 241 -2.17 11.08 22.89
N HIS A 242 -2.56 9.92 22.31
CA HIS A 242 -3.92 9.41 22.42
C HIS A 242 -4.30 9.05 23.86
N ARG A 243 -3.40 8.42 24.63
CA ARG A 243 -3.63 8.10 26.05
C ARG A 243 -3.82 9.35 26.89
N ASP A 244 -3.06 10.41 26.65
CA ASP A 244 -3.12 11.66 27.41
C ASP A 244 -4.41 12.44 27.18
N LEU A 245 -5.11 12.20 26.06
CA LEU A 245 -6.42 12.79 25.78
C LEU A 245 -7.55 12.20 26.62
N ILE A 246 -7.39 10.95 27.13
CA ILE A 246 -8.40 10.30 27.95
C ILE A 246 -8.21 10.72 29.42
N ARG A 247 -9.01 11.71 29.86
CA ARG A 247 -9.01 12.20 31.22
C ARG A 247 -10.21 11.69 31.99
N CYS A 248 -9.96 11.25 33.23
CA CYS A 248 -11.02 10.88 34.13
C CYS A 248 -11.85 12.10 34.57
N PRO A 249 -13.20 12.08 34.41
CA PRO A 249 -14.05 13.20 34.80
C PRO A 249 -14.07 13.45 36.31
N ASN A 250 -13.73 12.48 37.15
CA ASN A 250 -13.76 12.57 38.58
C ASN A 250 -12.41 12.99 39.20
N CYS A 251 -11.31 12.33 38.85
CA CYS A 251 -9.99 12.59 39.47
C CYS A 251 -8.99 13.27 38.54
N ALA A 252 -9.41 13.65 37.32
CA ALA A 252 -8.59 14.30 36.30
C ALA A 252 -7.30 13.55 35.92
N THR A 253 -7.12 12.31 36.32
CA THR A 253 -5.99 11.46 35.91
C THR A 253 -6.07 11.23 34.40
N SER A 254 -4.95 11.44 33.69
CA SER A 254 -4.77 11.12 32.28
C SER A 254 -3.92 9.86 32.09
N GLY A 255 -3.76 9.41 30.84
CA GLY A 255 -2.88 8.28 30.52
C GLY A 255 -3.57 6.93 30.63
N HIS A 256 -4.88 6.88 30.48
CA HIS A 256 -5.63 5.62 30.41
C HIS A 256 -5.41 4.93 29.07
N GLU A 257 -5.49 3.59 29.06
CA GLU A 257 -5.46 2.82 27.83
C GLU A 257 -6.70 3.13 26.97
N ILE A 258 -6.55 3.05 25.64
CA ILE A 258 -7.61 3.41 24.68
C ILE A 258 -8.88 2.55 24.91
N GLU A 259 -8.70 1.31 25.36
CA GLU A 259 -9.78 0.34 25.63
C GLU A 259 -10.27 0.36 27.08
N ALA A 260 -9.74 1.27 27.93
CA ALA A 260 -10.11 1.30 29.35
C ALA A 260 -11.52 1.85 29.54
N GLU A 261 -12.39 1.05 30.10
CA GLU A 261 -13.76 1.47 30.47
C GLU A 261 -13.81 2.22 31.80
N TYR A 262 -12.86 1.97 32.70
CA TYR A 262 -12.81 2.54 34.05
C TYR A 262 -11.45 3.16 34.35
N CYS A 263 -11.47 4.22 35.16
CA CYS A 263 -10.26 4.87 35.64
C CYS A 263 -9.47 3.93 36.57
N ASN A 264 -8.18 3.71 36.26
CA ASN A 264 -7.28 2.87 37.05
C ASN A 264 -6.96 3.43 38.45
N LYS A 265 -7.27 4.71 38.72
CA LYS A 265 -7.00 5.37 40.00
C LYS A 265 -8.23 5.48 40.91
N CYS A 266 -9.40 5.80 40.37
CA CYS A 266 -10.60 6.04 41.17
C CYS A 266 -11.80 5.17 40.81
N GLY A 267 -11.70 4.27 39.81
CA GLY A 267 -12.76 3.36 39.41
C GLY A 267 -13.94 4.01 38.70
N THR A 268 -13.91 5.32 38.43
CA THR A 268 -15.01 6.00 37.71
C THR A 268 -15.02 5.58 36.23
N LYS A 269 -16.21 5.35 35.66
CA LYS A 269 -16.37 5.02 34.24
C LYS A 269 -15.84 6.17 33.38
N LEU A 270 -14.99 5.82 32.40
CA LEU A 270 -14.41 6.78 31.46
C LEU A 270 -15.40 7.09 30.31
N PRO A 271 -15.31 8.27 29.70
CA PRO A 271 -16.12 8.59 28.53
C PRO A 271 -15.76 7.65 27.37
N GLU A 272 -16.76 7.18 26.64
CA GLU A 272 -16.54 6.37 25.44
C GLU A 272 -15.77 7.19 24.42
N THR A 273 -14.56 6.74 24.05
CA THR A 273 -13.76 7.36 22.98
C THR A 273 -14.42 7.04 21.64
N LEU A 274 -14.89 8.06 20.95
CA LEU A 274 -15.43 8.00 19.59
C LEU A 274 -14.36 7.72 18.53
#